data_fed7660abfa217b4cbaaf4203f88092d
#
_entry.id   fed7660abfa217b4cbaaf4203f88092d
#
_cell.length_a   1.000
_cell.length_b   1.000
_cell.length_c   1.000
_cell.angle_alpha   90.00
_cell.angle_beta   90.00
_cell.angle_gamma   90.00
#
_symmetry.space_group_name_H-M   'P 1'
#
loop_
_entity.id
_entity.type
_entity.pdbx_description
1 polymer ?
#
loop_
_entity_poly.entity_id
_entity_poly.type
_entity_poly.pdbx_seq_one_letter_code
_entity_poly.pdbx_strand_id
1 'polypeptide(L)'
;MRGLIHASRGMIGAAMLLGAVSLDAVMALEPENGEAAAILDCERRLCILLQQRDAKGEDLTCELSKTSVRDVIKSADQSTVKWGFGDARCSVRIHISRARVAEALTARATDYKLWIPPHTATCLVAIDGQAQTVTATLAPKLILKDGRVEKIWVNLTNLEGPTAVKATLWTAARLADNVGLFQRPLIKSVNRFISTTCPKKYPLAAASAVKRQ
;
A
#
# COMPACT_ATOMS: atom_id res chain seq x y z
N MET A 1 50.00 -49.57 61.36
CA MET A 1 50.40 -48.26 61.97
C MET A 1 49.77 -47.16 61.10
N ARG A 2 48.97 -46.39 61.70
CA ARG A 2 48.24 -45.18 61.47
C ARG A 2 48.85 -44.21 60.46
N GLY A 3 48.06 -43.70 59.54
CA GLY A 3 48.34 -42.55 58.69
C GLY A 3 47.03 -41.88 58.21
N LEU A 4 46.61 -40.81 58.87
CA LEU A 4 45.48 -39.97 58.53
C LEU A 4 45.80 -39.23 57.27
N ILE A 5 44.84 -39.20 56.32
CA ILE A 5 44.87 -38.29 55.16
C ILE A 5 43.64 -37.38 55.23
N HIS A 6 43.97 -36.11 55.31
CA HIS A 6 42.98 -34.99 55.30
C HIS A 6 42.34 -34.83 53.93
N ALA A 7 41.02 -34.84 53.92
CA ALA A 7 40.24 -34.45 52.73
C ALA A 7 40.10 -32.97 52.61
N SER A 8 40.63 -32.37 51.53
CA SER A 8 40.40 -30.98 51.17
C SER A 8 39.24 -30.92 50.17
N ARG A 9 38.13 -30.34 50.61
CA ARG A 9 36.94 -30.06 49.77
C ARG A 9 37.19 -28.80 48.95
N GLY A 10 37.47 -28.94 47.64
CA GLY A 10 37.46 -27.83 46.70
C GLY A 10 36.01 -27.61 46.21
N MET A 11 35.42 -26.50 46.63
CA MET A 11 34.18 -25.97 46.13
C MET A 11 34.42 -25.31 44.76
N ILE A 12 34.02 -25.98 43.68
CA ILE A 12 33.99 -25.35 42.33
C ILE A 12 32.62 -24.67 42.18
N GLY A 13 32.61 -23.37 42.34
CA GLY A 13 31.47 -22.52 42.07
C GLY A 13 31.23 -22.43 40.55
N ALA A 14 30.22 -23.09 40.07
CA ALA A 14 29.73 -22.91 38.70
C ALA A 14 28.95 -21.60 38.62
N ALA A 15 29.58 -20.54 38.11
CA ALA A 15 28.90 -19.30 37.77
C ALA A 15 28.08 -19.55 36.49
N MET A 16 26.77 -19.77 36.61
CA MET A 16 25.84 -19.73 35.48
C MET A 16 25.72 -18.29 35.00
N LEU A 17 26.39 -17.95 33.90
CA LEU A 17 26.11 -16.79 33.08
C LEU A 17 24.75 -16.97 32.40
N LEU A 18 23.70 -16.45 33.04
CA LEU A 18 22.41 -16.25 32.39
C LEU A 18 22.59 -15.15 31.32
N GLY A 19 22.93 -15.56 30.12
CA GLY A 19 22.85 -14.70 28.94
C GLY A 19 21.40 -14.27 28.74
N ALA A 20 21.10 -13.03 29.06
CA ALA A 20 19.85 -12.41 28.66
C ALA A 20 19.79 -12.39 27.15
N VAL A 21 19.07 -13.33 26.55
CA VAL A 21 18.69 -13.28 25.14
C VAL A 21 17.67 -12.15 25.05
N SER A 22 18.12 -10.97 24.63
CA SER A 22 17.22 -9.88 24.22
C SER A 22 16.43 -10.39 23.03
N LEU A 23 15.20 -10.85 23.27
CA LEU A 23 14.23 -11.00 22.20
C LEU A 23 13.94 -9.59 21.69
N ASP A 24 14.58 -9.19 20.61
CA ASP A 24 14.17 -8.03 19.84
C ASP A 24 12.73 -8.28 19.39
N ALA A 25 11.79 -7.73 20.16
CA ALA A 25 10.38 -7.77 19.82
C ALA A 25 10.23 -7.02 18.50
N VAL A 26 10.05 -7.76 17.40
CA VAL A 26 9.68 -7.17 16.11
C VAL A 26 8.37 -6.43 16.34
N MET A 27 8.41 -5.11 16.21
CA MET A 27 7.24 -4.26 16.41
C MET A 27 6.25 -4.56 15.27
N ALA A 28 5.24 -5.37 15.55
CA ALA A 28 4.14 -5.62 14.64
C ALA A 28 3.21 -4.40 14.62
N LEU A 29 2.90 -3.88 13.44
CA LEU A 29 1.91 -2.81 13.29
C LEU A 29 0.52 -3.44 13.20
N GLU A 30 -0.30 -3.22 14.23
CA GLU A 30 -1.68 -3.70 14.21
C GLU A 30 -2.55 -2.86 13.25
N PRO A 31 -3.48 -3.50 12.51
CA PRO A 31 -4.46 -2.79 11.71
C PRO A 31 -5.31 -1.81 12.54
N GLU A 32 -5.60 -0.66 11.98
CA GLU A 32 -6.50 0.30 12.63
C GLU A 32 -7.95 -0.19 12.60
N ASN A 33 -8.70 0.13 13.66
CA ASN A 33 -10.12 -0.18 13.71
C ASN A 33 -10.86 0.46 12.53
N GLY A 34 -11.64 -0.33 11.80
CA GLY A 34 -12.40 0.17 10.65
C GLY A 34 -11.63 0.27 9.32
N GLU A 35 -10.33 -0.02 9.29
CA GLU A 35 -9.49 0.03 8.07
C GLU A 35 -10.15 -0.71 6.89
N ALA A 36 -10.55 -1.96 7.10
CA ALA A 36 -11.16 -2.76 6.04
C ALA A 36 -12.51 -2.18 5.59
N ALA A 37 -13.33 -1.68 6.52
CA ALA A 37 -14.63 -1.08 6.21
C ALA A 37 -14.48 0.20 5.39
N ALA A 38 -13.54 1.08 5.75
CA ALA A 38 -13.26 2.31 5.02
C ALA A 38 -12.78 2.02 3.58
N ILE A 39 -11.91 1.02 3.40
CA ILE A 39 -11.44 0.60 2.08
C ILE A 39 -12.61 0.07 1.23
N LEU A 40 -13.47 -0.78 1.79
CA LEU A 40 -14.63 -1.33 1.07
C LEU A 40 -15.66 -0.25 0.71
N ASP A 41 -15.91 0.71 1.58
CA ASP A 41 -16.81 1.82 1.28
C ASP A 41 -16.27 2.71 0.16
N CYS A 42 -14.99 3.08 0.22
CA CYS A 42 -14.35 3.85 -0.82
C CYS A 42 -14.33 3.10 -2.17
N GLU A 43 -14.00 1.81 -2.16
CA GLU A 43 -14.07 0.95 -3.35
C GLU A 43 -15.47 0.94 -3.96
N ARG A 44 -16.51 0.78 -3.13
CA ARG A 44 -17.91 0.80 -3.59
C ARG A 44 -18.25 2.12 -4.25
N ARG A 45 -17.94 3.26 -3.62
CA ARG A 45 -18.22 4.60 -4.17
C ARG A 45 -17.46 4.86 -5.45
N LEU A 46 -16.18 4.44 -5.52
CA LEU A 46 -15.37 4.50 -6.74
C LEU A 46 -16.01 3.66 -7.85
N CYS A 47 -16.42 2.44 -7.56
CA CYS A 47 -17.05 1.56 -8.54
C CYS A 47 -18.36 2.13 -9.10
N ILE A 48 -19.18 2.74 -8.26
CA ILE A 48 -20.41 3.43 -8.71
C ILE A 48 -20.05 4.59 -9.65
N LEU A 49 -19.08 5.42 -9.30
CA LEU A 49 -18.59 6.52 -10.11
C LEU A 49 -18.10 6.04 -11.49
N LEU A 50 -17.28 4.99 -11.53
CA LEU A 50 -16.71 4.43 -12.75
C LEU A 50 -17.77 3.83 -13.68
N GLN A 51 -18.85 3.25 -13.13
CA GLN A 51 -19.91 2.63 -13.91
C GLN A 51 -20.92 3.65 -14.42
N GLN A 52 -21.28 4.66 -13.62
CA GLN A 52 -22.25 5.69 -13.99
C GLN A 52 -21.74 6.56 -15.15
N ARG A 53 -20.45 6.83 -15.22
CA ARG A 53 -19.82 7.69 -16.24
C ARG A 53 -20.53 9.04 -16.40
N ASP A 54 -21.14 9.52 -15.32
CA ASP A 54 -21.86 10.79 -15.28
C ASP A 54 -20.97 11.84 -14.64
N ALA A 55 -20.82 12.98 -15.30
CA ALA A 55 -20.06 14.12 -14.79
C ALA A 55 -20.77 14.85 -13.64
N LYS A 56 -22.09 14.65 -13.50
CA LYS A 56 -22.88 15.29 -12.45
C LYS A 56 -22.82 14.53 -11.13
N GLY A 57 -22.72 15.27 -10.05
CA GLY A 57 -22.68 14.74 -8.68
C GLY A 57 -21.36 15.05 -7.97
N GLU A 58 -21.23 14.54 -6.75
CA GLU A 58 -20.08 14.81 -5.89
C GLU A 58 -18.82 14.09 -6.36
N ASP A 59 -17.68 14.74 -6.15
CA ASP A 59 -16.38 14.15 -6.29
C ASP A 59 -16.16 13.04 -5.25
N LEU A 60 -15.31 12.06 -5.56
CA LEU A 60 -14.95 11.02 -4.62
C LEU A 60 -13.89 11.53 -3.66
N THR A 61 -14.20 11.53 -2.37
CA THR A 61 -13.21 11.78 -1.31
C THR A 61 -13.20 10.60 -0.35
N CYS A 62 -12.02 10.04 -0.09
CA CYS A 62 -11.83 8.94 0.84
C CYS A 62 -10.62 9.20 1.74
N GLU A 63 -10.75 8.84 3.01
CA GLU A 63 -9.64 8.70 3.93
C GLU A 63 -9.38 7.22 4.14
N LEU A 64 -8.20 6.76 3.78
CA LEU A 64 -7.84 5.35 3.77
C LEU A 64 -6.60 5.12 4.63
N SER A 65 -6.63 4.06 5.40
CA SER A 65 -5.46 3.50 6.06
C SER A 65 -5.31 2.04 5.64
N LYS A 66 -4.09 1.57 5.44
CA LYS A 66 -3.80 0.18 5.11
C LYS A 66 -2.56 -0.29 5.83
N THR A 67 -2.76 -1.29 6.67
CA THR A 67 -1.67 -2.02 7.33
C THR A 67 -1.32 -3.26 6.51
N SER A 68 -0.05 -3.44 6.23
CA SER A 68 0.49 -4.58 5.50
C SER A 68 1.63 -5.19 6.29
N VAL A 69 1.47 -6.46 6.64
CA VAL A 69 2.53 -7.20 7.33
C VAL A 69 3.65 -7.56 6.35
N ARG A 70 4.87 -7.64 6.85
CA ARG A 70 6.09 -7.91 6.07
C ARG A 70 5.96 -9.09 5.11
N ASP A 71 5.38 -10.20 5.57
CA ASP A 71 5.27 -11.41 4.77
C ASP A 71 4.30 -11.26 3.59
N VAL A 72 3.23 -10.48 3.76
CA VAL A 72 2.31 -10.14 2.67
C VAL A 72 3.00 -9.24 1.65
N ILE A 73 3.77 -8.26 2.09
CA ILE A 73 4.53 -7.37 1.20
C ILE A 73 5.57 -8.19 0.41
N LYS A 74 6.30 -9.08 1.08
CA LYS A 74 7.29 -9.97 0.43
C LYS A 74 6.66 -10.96 -0.53
N SER A 75 5.49 -11.52 -0.21
CA SER A 75 4.80 -12.46 -1.09
C SER A 75 4.24 -11.79 -2.35
N ALA A 76 3.89 -10.52 -2.26
CA ALA A 76 3.52 -9.69 -3.42
C ALA A 76 4.73 -9.26 -4.26
N ASP A 77 5.94 -9.44 -3.72
CA ASP A 77 7.21 -9.01 -4.32
C ASP A 77 7.70 -10.04 -5.35
N GLN A 78 7.03 -10.09 -6.49
CA GLN A 78 7.54 -10.77 -7.70
C GLN A 78 8.47 -9.84 -8.51
N SER A 79 8.91 -8.73 -7.92
CA SER A 79 9.57 -7.64 -8.59
C SER A 79 11.07 -7.60 -8.34
N THR A 80 11.78 -6.87 -9.19
CA THR A 80 13.21 -6.58 -9.09
C THR A 80 13.58 -5.76 -7.84
N VAL A 81 12.60 -5.18 -7.17
CA VAL A 81 12.77 -4.37 -5.95
C VAL A 81 12.30 -5.19 -4.75
N LYS A 82 13.22 -5.59 -3.90
CA LYS A 82 12.91 -6.36 -2.69
C LYS A 82 12.55 -5.45 -1.52
N TRP A 83 11.44 -5.76 -0.84
CA TRP A 83 11.10 -5.11 0.41
C TRP A 83 11.96 -5.65 1.56
N GLY A 84 12.92 -4.85 2.01
CA GLY A 84 13.88 -5.21 3.06
C GLY A 84 13.47 -4.79 4.47
N PHE A 85 12.30 -4.16 4.64
CA PHE A 85 11.81 -3.59 5.89
C PHE A 85 10.76 -4.51 6.56
N GLY A 86 10.26 -4.10 7.73
CA GLY A 86 9.19 -4.78 8.45
C GLY A 86 7.80 -4.44 7.91
N ASP A 87 6.82 -4.43 8.82
CA ASP A 87 5.44 -4.05 8.53
C ASP A 87 5.35 -2.59 8.10
N ALA A 88 4.33 -2.26 7.34
CA ALA A 88 4.04 -0.90 6.95
C ALA A 88 2.56 -0.58 7.12
N ARG A 89 2.24 0.58 7.69
CA ARG A 89 0.89 1.14 7.71
C ARG A 89 0.90 2.49 7.04
N CYS A 90 0.14 2.61 5.96
CA CYS A 90 0.04 3.84 5.17
C CYS A 90 -1.36 4.42 5.25
N SER A 91 -1.45 5.73 5.44
CA SER A 91 -2.68 6.50 5.36
C SER A 91 -2.61 7.51 4.22
N VAL A 92 -3.73 7.72 3.55
CA VAL A 92 -3.84 8.68 2.44
C VAL A 92 -5.26 9.24 2.35
N ARG A 93 -5.37 10.54 2.09
CA ARG A 93 -6.63 11.16 1.66
C ARG A 93 -6.65 11.22 0.15
N ILE A 94 -7.63 10.55 -0.46
CA ILE A 94 -7.82 10.52 -1.91
C ILE A 94 -8.93 11.49 -2.28
N HIS A 95 -8.70 12.29 -3.32
CA HIS A 95 -9.71 13.13 -3.95
C HIS A 95 -9.68 12.90 -5.47
N ILE A 96 -10.81 12.50 -6.05
CA ILE A 96 -10.93 12.20 -7.47
C ILE A 96 -12.13 12.95 -8.03
N SER A 97 -11.89 13.82 -9.02
CA SER A 97 -12.97 14.54 -9.69
C SER A 97 -13.83 13.60 -10.54
N ARG A 98 -15.11 13.54 -10.21
CA ARG A 98 -16.12 12.78 -10.94
C ARG A 98 -16.18 13.19 -12.41
N ALA A 99 -16.23 14.49 -12.68
CA ALA A 99 -16.33 15.03 -14.03
C ALA A 99 -15.16 14.59 -14.90
N ARG A 100 -13.92 14.67 -14.36
CA ARG A 100 -12.73 14.26 -15.09
C ARG A 100 -12.66 12.76 -15.38
N VAL A 101 -13.11 11.96 -14.44
CA VAL A 101 -13.18 10.49 -14.66
C VAL A 101 -14.26 10.14 -15.67
N ALA A 102 -15.43 10.77 -15.60
CA ALA A 102 -16.51 10.55 -16.57
C ALA A 102 -16.04 10.93 -17.98
N GLU A 103 -15.40 12.08 -18.14
CA GLU A 103 -14.81 12.53 -19.39
C GLU A 103 -13.78 11.53 -19.93
N ALA A 104 -12.84 11.08 -19.07
CA ALA A 104 -11.82 10.11 -19.46
C ALA A 104 -12.42 8.76 -19.93
N LEU A 105 -13.49 8.30 -19.29
CA LEU A 105 -14.13 7.01 -19.62
C LEU A 105 -15.08 7.08 -20.82
N THR A 106 -15.49 8.29 -21.23
CA THR A 106 -16.40 8.51 -22.38
C THR A 106 -15.68 9.06 -23.61
N ALA A 107 -14.46 9.56 -23.46
CA ALA A 107 -13.64 10.04 -24.56
C ALA A 107 -13.42 8.93 -25.62
N ARG A 108 -13.70 9.22 -26.88
CA ARG A 108 -13.57 8.29 -28.01
C ARG A 108 -12.57 8.83 -29.03
N ALA A 109 -11.93 7.91 -29.73
CA ALA A 109 -11.05 8.18 -30.87
C ALA A 109 -9.77 8.96 -30.59
N THR A 110 -9.62 9.61 -29.43
CA THR A 110 -8.41 10.37 -29.04
C THR A 110 -7.88 9.88 -27.70
N ASP A 111 -6.58 10.00 -27.53
CA ASP A 111 -5.94 9.73 -26.24
C ASP A 111 -6.35 10.78 -25.22
N TYR A 112 -7.10 10.39 -24.18
CA TYR A 112 -7.46 11.27 -23.09
C TYR A 112 -6.41 11.19 -21.98
N LYS A 113 -5.86 12.35 -21.59
CA LYS A 113 -4.87 12.46 -20.50
C LYS A 113 -5.57 12.79 -19.20
N LEU A 114 -5.74 11.80 -18.32
CA LEU A 114 -6.26 11.99 -16.97
C LEU A 114 -5.10 12.25 -16.00
N TRP A 115 -5.08 13.44 -15.42
CA TRP A 115 -4.16 13.81 -14.36
C TRP A 115 -4.88 13.72 -13.02
N ILE A 116 -4.37 12.88 -12.13
CA ILE A 116 -4.83 12.81 -10.75
C ILE A 116 -4.02 13.84 -9.96
N PRO A 117 -4.66 14.75 -9.19
CA PRO A 117 -3.95 15.72 -8.37
C PRO A 117 -2.96 15.03 -7.42
N PRO A 118 -1.92 15.72 -6.94
CA PRO A 118 -1.00 15.18 -5.98
C PRO A 118 -1.71 14.71 -4.70
N HIS A 119 -1.41 13.49 -4.26
CA HIS A 119 -1.88 12.90 -3.02
C HIS A 119 -0.69 12.49 -2.18
N THR A 120 -0.70 12.92 -0.92
CA THR A 120 0.36 12.59 0.03
C THR A 120 -0.07 11.42 0.90
N ALA A 121 0.68 10.34 0.83
CA ALA A 121 0.56 9.19 1.73
C ALA A 121 1.58 9.32 2.84
N THR A 122 1.15 9.10 4.08
CA THR A 122 2.02 9.01 5.25
C THR A 122 2.04 7.56 5.71
N CYS A 123 3.23 6.98 5.77
CA CYS A 123 3.44 5.59 6.15
C CYS A 123 4.27 5.52 7.44
N LEU A 124 3.87 4.65 8.35
CA LEU A 124 4.73 4.12 9.41
C LEU A 124 5.34 2.83 8.89
N VAL A 125 6.65 2.74 8.88
CA VAL A 125 7.40 1.57 8.41
C VAL A 125 8.24 1.04 9.57
N ALA A 126 8.12 -0.23 9.89
CA ALA A 126 8.95 -0.87 10.91
C ALA A 126 10.36 -1.11 10.34
N ILE A 127 11.36 -0.47 10.94
CA ILE A 127 12.77 -0.52 10.55
C ILE A 127 13.57 -0.78 11.83
N ASP A 128 14.33 -1.87 11.86
CA ASP A 128 15.17 -2.26 13.00
C ASP A 128 14.41 -2.21 14.34
N GLY A 129 13.17 -2.75 14.35
CA GLY A 129 12.32 -2.79 15.53
C GLY A 129 11.64 -1.47 15.91
N GLN A 130 11.80 -0.40 15.14
CA GLN A 130 11.20 0.92 15.40
C GLN A 130 10.29 1.35 14.25
N ALA A 131 9.15 1.97 14.58
CA ALA A 131 8.29 2.58 13.57
C ALA A 131 8.85 3.94 13.14
N GLN A 132 9.16 4.10 11.87
CA GLN A 132 9.66 5.34 11.29
C GLN A 132 8.67 5.89 10.25
N THR A 133 8.52 7.21 10.25
CA THR A 133 7.61 7.89 9.32
C THR A 133 8.27 8.06 7.96
N VAL A 134 7.50 7.73 6.92
CA VAL A 134 7.82 7.97 5.51
C VAL A 134 6.65 8.70 4.87
N THR A 135 6.92 9.80 4.19
CA THR A 135 5.90 10.58 3.49
C THR A 135 6.20 10.56 1.99
N ALA A 136 5.22 10.15 1.19
CA ALA A 136 5.34 10.05 -0.25
C ALA A 136 4.22 10.83 -0.95
N THR A 137 4.55 11.73 -1.87
CA THR A 137 3.57 12.44 -2.70
C THR A 137 3.57 11.86 -4.11
N LEU A 138 2.40 11.43 -4.55
CA LEU A 138 2.16 10.79 -5.83
C LEU A 138 1.18 11.64 -6.64
N ALA A 139 1.46 11.87 -7.92
CA ALA A 139 0.59 12.60 -8.85
C ALA A 139 0.34 11.74 -10.10
N PRO A 140 -0.46 10.68 -10.02
CA PRO A 140 -0.61 9.71 -11.10
C PRO A 140 -1.15 10.33 -12.37
N LYS A 141 -0.65 9.84 -13.50
CA LYS A 141 -1.12 10.21 -14.83
C LYS A 141 -1.51 8.97 -15.59
N LEU A 142 -2.67 9.02 -16.22
CA LEU A 142 -3.18 7.94 -17.06
C LEU A 142 -3.44 8.45 -18.48
N ILE A 143 -3.20 7.60 -19.47
CA ILE A 143 -3.73 7.78 -20.83
C ILE A 143 -4.81 6.75 -21.03
N LEU A 144 -6.00 7.22 -21.39
CA LEU A 144 -7.15 6.40 -21.73
C LEU A 144 -7.48 6.54 -23.21
N LYS A 145 -7.91 5.44 -23.82
CA LYS A 145 -8.48 5.41 -25.17
C LYS A 145 -9.71 4.51 -25.15
N ASP A 146 -10.81 4.99 -25.69
CA ASP A 146 -12.10 4.27 -25.70
C ASP A 146 -12.51 3.75 -24.31
N GLY A 147 -12.27 4.54 -23.26
CA GLY A 147 -12.58 4.23 -21.86
C GLY A 147 -11.69 3.15 -21.23
N ARG A 148 -10.56 2.82 -21.85
CA ARG A 148 -9.58 1.85 -21.33
C ARG A 148 -8.25 2.55 -21.07
N VAL A 149 -7.62 2.18 -19.98
CA VAL A 149 -6.27 2.66 -19.65
C VAL A 149 -5.25 1.97 -20.55
N GLU A 150 -4.44 2.75 -21.25
CA GLU A 150 -3.34 2.27 -22.09
C GLU A 150 -1.96 2.51 -21.49
N LYS A 151 -1.83 3.62 -20.74
CA LYS A 151 -0.58 3.95 -20.04
C LYS A 151 -0.87 4.49 -18.66
N ILE A 152 0.04 4.21 -17.72
CA ILE A 152 -0.05 4.68 -16.34
C ILE A 152 1.34 5.07 -15.83
N TRP A 153 1.44 6.21 -15.18
CA TRP A 153 2.63 6.64 -14.45
C TRP A 153 2.24 6.89 -13.01
N VAL A 154 3.03 6.39 -12.09
CA VAL A 154 2.86 6.60 -10.65
C VAL A 154 3.22 8.04 -10.29
N ASN A 155 4.25 8.59 -10.95
CA ASN A 155 4.73 9.95 -10.82
C ASN A 155 4.96 10.35 -9.35
N LEU A 156 5.94 9.71 -8.71
CA LEU A 156 6.40 10.08 -7.37
C LEU A 156 7.10 11.45 -7.44
N THR A 157 6.55 12.46 -6.77
CA THR A 157 7.03 13.86 -6.85
C THR A 157 7.82 14.27 -5.61
N ASN A 158 7.49 13.73 -4.45
CA ASN A 158 8.23 13.97 -3.21
C ASN A 158 8.30 12.70 -2.37
N LEU A 159 9.40 12.56 -1.61
CA LEU A 159 9.62 11.44 -0.72
C LEU A 159 10.52 11.85 0.44
N GLU A 160 9.98 11.76 1.65
CA GLU A 160 10.66 12.06 2.90
C GLU A 160 10.71 10.82 3.79
N GLY A 161 11.75 10.70 4.62
CA GLY A 161 11.93 9.60 5.54
C GLY A 161 13.36 9.04 5.54
N PRO A 162 13.57 7.86 6.12
CA PRO A 162 14.89 7.22 6.22
C PRO A 162 15.52 6.97 4.84
N THR A 163 16.83 7.18 4.73
CA THR A 163 17.55 7.09 3.45
C THR A 163 17.38 5.76 2.74
N ALA A 164 17.42 4.65 3.46
CA ALA A 164 17.26 3.31 2.88
C ALA A 164 15.88 3.11 2.26
N VAL A 165 14.80 3.56 2.94
CA VAL A 165 13.43 3.49 2.42
C VAL A 165 13.28 4.39 1.21
N LYS A 166 13.80 5.62 1.28
CA LYS A 166 13.79 6.55 0.14
C LYS A 166 14.46 5.95 -1.08
N ALA A 167 15.65 5.37 -0.93
CA ALA A 167 16.38 4.75 -2.04
C ALA A 167 15.56 3.62 -2.69
N THR A 168 14.94 2.76 -1.87
CA THR A 168 14.10 1.66 -2.36
C THR A 168 12.86 2.17 -3.12
N LEU A 169 12.11 3.12 -2.53
CA LEU A 169 10.88 3.62 -3.14
C LEU A 169 11.15 4.47 -4.40
N TRP A 170 12.21 5.31 -4.40
CA TRP A 170 12.62 6.03 -5.61
C TRP A 170 13.01 5.08 -6.73
N THR A 171 13.76 4.02 -6.42
CA THR A 171 14.13 3.01 -7.41
C THR A 171 12.89 2.32 -7.97
N ALA A 172 11.95 1.90 -7.12
CA ALA A 172 10.70 1.28 -7.54
C ALA A 172 9.87 2.20 -8.44
N ALA A 173 9.71 3.48 -8.06
CA ALA A 173 8.97 4.47 -8.83
C ALA A 173 9.61 4.73 -10.20
N ARG A 174 10.93 4.87 -10.27
CA ARG A 174 11.66 5.06 -11.54
C ARG A 174 11.54 3.84 -12.45
N LEU A 175 11.62 2.63 -11.92
CA LEU A 175 11.44 1.41 -12.69
C LEU A 175 10.00 1.29 -13.22
N ALA A 176 9.01 1.70 -12.43
CA ALA A 176 7.62 1.74 -12.85
C ALA A 176 7.41 2.74 -14.00
N ASP A 177 7.91 3.97 -13.85
CA ASP A 177 7.58 5.07 -14.76
C ASP A 177 8.48 5.10 -16.02
N ASN A 178 9.78 4.80 -15.91
CA ASN A 178 10.74 4.94 -17.01
C ASN A 178 10.93 3.64 -17.80
N VAL A 179 10.96 2.50 -17.11
CA VAL A 179 11.22 1.19 -17.75
C VAL A 179 9.92 0.46 -18.08
N GLY A 180 8.79 0.90 -17.50
CA GLY A 180 7.48 0.27 -17.70
C GLY A 180 7.37 -1.12 -17.09
N LEU A 181 8.26 -1.47 -16.17
CA LEU A 181 8.39 -2.82 -15.61
C LEU A 181 7.09 -3.31 -14.99
N PHE A 182 6.32 -2.41 -14.37
CA PHE A 182 5.03 -2.71 -13.72
C PHE A 182 3.82 -2.21 -14.53
N GLN A 183 4.02 -1.55 -15.66
CA GLN A 183 2.93 -0.93 -16.41
C GLN A 183 1.91 -1.95 -16.89
N ARG A 184 2.34 -3.04 -17.55
CA ARG A 184 1.42 -4.04 -18.11
C ARG A 184 0.54 -4.72 -17.04
N PRO A 185 1.07 -5.25 -15.94
CA PRO A 185 0.25 -5.81 -14.85
C PRO A 185 -0.70 -4.77 -14.24
N LEU A 186 -0.23 -3.54 -14.02
CA LEU A 186 -1.01 -2.47 -13.43
C LEU A 186 -2.16 -2.05 -14.37
N ILE A 187 -1.89 -1.81 -15.65
CA ILE A 187 -2.89 -1.50 -16.67
C ILE A 187 -3.95 -2.61 -16.75
N LYS A 188 -3.51 -3.88 -16.80
CA LYS A 188 -4.42 -5.03 -16.81
C LYS A 188 -5.30 -5.08 -15.56
N SER A 189 -4.72 -4.81 -14.39
CA SER A 189 -5.44 -4.77 -13.12
C SER A 189 -6.47 -3.66 -13.07
N VAL A 190 -6.09 -2.43 -13.44
CA VAL A 190 -7.01 -1.27 -13.50
C VAL A 190 -8.13 -1.49 -14.50
N ASN A 191 -7.83 -1.96 -15.71
CA ASN A 191 -8.85 -2.26 -16.70
C ASN A 191 -9.80 -3.37 -16.26
N ARG A 192 -9.28 -4.44 -15.61
CA ARG A 192 -10.11 -5.49 -15.01
C ARG A 192 -10.99 -4.94 -13.89
N PHE A 193 -10.44 -4.07 -13.06
CA PHE A 193 -11.20 -3.43 -11.99
C PHE A 193 -12.39 -2.65 -12.55
N ILE A 194 -12.16 -1.80 -13.54
CA ILE A 194 -13.21 -0.98 -14.19
C ILE A 194 -14.25 -1.84 -14.90
N SER A 195 -13.81 -2.81 -15.72
CA SER A 195 -14.70 -3.54 -16.64
C SER A 195 -15.33 -4.80 -16.05
N THR A 196 -14.74 -5.37 -15.00
CA THR A 196 -15.15 -6.69 -14.51
C THR A 196 -15.42 -6.68 -13.00
N THR A 197 -14.49 -6.19 -12.19
CA THR A 197 -14.61 -6.27 -10.73
C THR A 197 -15.72 -5.37 -10.21
N CYS A 198 -15.75 -4.10 -10.64
CA CYS A 198 -16.78 -3.16 -10.22
C CYS A 198 -18.20 -3.62 -10.62
N PRO A 199 -18.51 -3.98 -11.88
CA PRO A 199 -19.85 -4.42 -12.25
C PRO A 199 -20.30 -5.69 -11.53
N LYS A 200 -19.36 -6.61 -11.25
CA LYS A 200 -19.69 -7.86 -10.54
C LYS A 200 -19.93 -7.65 -9.05
N LYS A 201 -19.07 -6.87 -8.40
CA LYS A 201 -19.10 -6.69 -6.94
C LYS A 201 -20.12 -5.65 -6.50
N TYR A 202 -20.35 -4.62 -7.32
CA TYR A 202 -21.21 -3.48 -7.01
C TYR A 202 -22.13 -3.13 -8.21
N PRO A 203 -23.10 -3.99 -8.57
CA PRO A 203 -24.00 -3.73 -9.70
C PRO A 203 -24.87 -2.49 -9.44
N LEU A 204 -25.03 -1.61 -10.45
CA LEU A 204 -25.78 -0.33 -10.33
C LEU A 204 -27.24 -0.50 -9.89
N ALA A 205 -27.88 -1.61 -10.24
CA ALA A 205 -29.26 -1.91 -9.82
C ALA A 205 -29.38 -2.00 -8.28
N ALA A 206 -28.37 -2.54 -7.59
CA ALA A 206 -28.33 -2.61 -6.13
C ALA A 206 -28.09 -1.23 -5.48
N ALA A 207 -27.34 -0.35 -6.12
CA ALA A 207 -27.06 0.99 -5.62
C ALA A 207 -28.32 1.89 -5.62
N SER A 208 -29.25 1.67 -6.55
CA SER A 208 -30.51 2.43 -6.63
C SER A 208 -31.52 2.04 -5.54
N ALA A 209 -31.40 0.86 -4.94
CA ALA A 209 -32.28 0.39 -3.88
C ALA A 209 -31.93 1.01 -2.51
N VAL A 210 -30.66 1.27 -2.23
CA VAL A 210 -30.19 1.86 -0.96
C VAL A 210 -30.56 3.34 -0.82
N LYS A 211 -30.78 4.05 -1.92
CA LYS A 211 -31.14 5.49 -1.91
C LYS A 211 -32.61 5.75 -1.61
N ARG A 212 -33.45 4.71 -1.41
CA ARG A 212 -34.89 4.79 -1.13
C ARG A 212 -35.28 4.38 0.28
N GLN A 213 -34.33 4.18 1.17
CA GLN A 213 -34.55 3.99 2.62
C GLN A 213 -33.97 5.19 3.39
#